data_1d69a34cc6244a79a8996c1e3fe1ed3c
#
_entry.id   1d69a34cc6244a79a8996c1e3fe1ed3c
#
_cell.length_a   1.000
_cell.length_b   1.000
_cell.length_c   1.000
_cell.angle_alpha   90.00
_cell.angle_beta   90.00
_cell.angle_gamma   90.00
#
_symmetry.space_group_name_H-M   'P 1'
#
loop_
_entity.id
_entity.type
_entity.pdbx_description
1 polymer ?
#
loop_
_entity_poly.entity_id
_entity_poly.type
_entity_poly.pdbx_seq_one_letter_code
_entity_poly.pdbx_strand_id
1 'polypeptide(L)'
;MKCPDCGVANMQGADVCDGCGHDMSTVSHLPRGLGKRILEGTIKDLKPRDAIIVGSQDSVPSVIRLMREKKSGCVLVVDGGKVRGILTERDLLSGVAGVVSPEEAELPELMHADPVCLKEDDPVSFAFHHMSVGGFRHLPIHREDGGIGMLSARDLLRYLST
;
A
#
# COMPACT_ATOMS: atom_id res chain seq x y z
N MET A 1 -4.35 -20.52 -8.41
CA MET A 1 -3.91 -19.22 -7.85
C MET A 1 -5.08 -18.52 -7.16
N LYS A 2 -4.83 -17.68 -6.13
CA LYS A 2 -5.90 -16.93 -5.46
C LYS A 2 -6.13 -15.59 -6.15
N CYS A 3 -7.39 -15.18 -6.27
CA CYS A 3 -7.73 -13.87 -6.80
C CYS A 3 -7.31 -12.76 -5.82
N PRO A 4 -6.60 -11.70 -6.28
CA PRO A 4 -6.16 -10.61 -5.41
C PRO A 4 -7.33 -9.75 -4.87
N ASP A 5 -8.49 -9.74 -5.54
CA ASP A 5 -9.65 -8.95 -5.12
C ASP A 5 -10.54 -9.69 -4.11
N CYS A 6 -10.93 -10.93 -4.44
CA CYS A 6 -11.93 -11.65 -3.63
C CYS A 6 -11.36 -12.87 -2.87
N GLY A 7 -10.08 -13.21 -3.07
CA GLY A 7 -9.43 -14.34 -2.40
C GLY A 7 -9.84 -15.74 -2.89
N VAL A 8 -10.78 -15.85 -3.86
CA VAL A 8 -11.22 -17.15 -4.41
C VAL A 8 -10.07 -17.84 -5.11
N ALA A 9 -9.94 -19.16 -4.87
CA ALA A 9 -8.95 -20.00 -5.54
C ALA A 9 -9.41 -20.28 -6.98
N ASN A 10 -8.56 -19.95 -7.94
CA ASN A 10 -8.77 -20.18 -9.37
C ASN A 10 -7.74 -21.17 -9.91
N MET A 11 -7.96 -21.72 -11.07
CA MET A 11 -6.97 -22.54 -11.77
C MET A 11 -5.72 -21.72 -12.07
N GLN A 12 -4.57 -22.40 -12.09
CA GLN A 12 -3.30 -21.72 -12.41
C GLN A 12 -3.32 -21.30 -13.87
N GLY A 13 -3.08 -19.99 -14.14
CA GLY A 13 -3.14 -19.43 -15.48
C GLY A 13 -4.53 -18.92 -15.90
N ALA A 14 -5.49 -18.86 -14.99
CA ALA A 14 -6.79 -18.25 -15.27
C ALA A 14 -6.65 -16.74 -15.55
N ASP A 15 -7.21 -16.28 -16.67
CA ASP A 15 -7.20 -14.85 -17.04
C ASP A 15 -8.31 -14.06 -16.35
N VAL A 16 -9.36 -14.74 -15.87
CA VAL A 16 -10.50 -14.14 -15.19
C VAL A 16 -10.82 -14.93 -13.94
N CYS A 17 -11.18 -14.25 -12.85
CA CYS A 17 -11.57 -14.88 -11.61
C CYS A 17 -12.98 -15.48 -11.71
N ASP A 18 -13.12 -16.77 -11.40
CA ASP A 18 -14.41 -17.46 -11.39
C ASP A 18 -15.38 -16.93 -10.32
N GLY A 19 -14.84 -16.27 -9.26
CA GLY A 19 -15.65 -15.75 -8.16
C GLY A 19 -16.18 -14.34 -8.36
N CYS A 20 -15.37 -13.42 -8.90
CA CYS A 20 -15.73 -12.00 -9.00
C CYS A 20 -15.58 -11.42 -10.41
N GLY A 21 -15.14 -12.20 -11.41
CA GLY A 21 -14.94 -11.72 -12.78
C GLY A 21 -13.72 -10.81 -12.97
N HIS A 22 -12.87 -10.67 -11.94
CA HIS A 22 -11.67 -9.83 -12.02
C HIS A 22 -10.68 -10.35 -13.07
N ASP A 23 -10.12 -9.43 -13.88
CA ASP A 23 -9.07 -9.76 -14.86
C ASP A 23 -7.75 -10.09 -14.16
N MET A 24 -7.33 -11.34 -14.26
CA MET A 24 -6.11 -11.87 -13.66
C MET A 24 -4.99 -12.07 -14.70
N SER A 25 -5.19 -11.64 -15.94
CA SER A 25 -4.23 -11.84 -17.04
C SER A 25 -2.85 -11.24 -16.76
N THR A 26 -2.77 -10.12 -16.06
CA THR A 26 -1.51 -9.48 -15.66
C THR A 26 -0.67 -10.34 -14.73
N VAL A 27 -1.29 -11.25 -13.97
CA VAL A 27 -0.60 -12.16 -13.04
C VAL A 27 -0.25 -13.47 -13.73
N SER A 28 -1.10 -13.96 -14.66
CA SER A 28 -0.95 -15.25 -15.31
C SER A 28 0.14 -15.28 -16.39
N HIS A 29 0.49 -14.14 -17.00
CA HIS A 29 1.46 -14.04 -18.10
C HIS A 29 2.87 -13.59 -17.69
N LEU A 30 3.20 -13.61 -16.39
CA LEU A 30 4.52 -13.21 -15.91
C LEU A 30 5.64 -14.17 -16.39
N PRO A 31 6.85 -13.66 -16.74
CA PRO A 31 7.97 -14.47 -17.13
C PRO A 31 8.34 -15.55 -16.11
N ARG A 32 8.79 -16.72 -16.57
CA ARG A 32 9.30 -17.80 -15.70
C ARG A 32 10.40 -17.25 -14.79
N GLY A 33 10.32 -17.46 -13.49
CA GLY A 33 11.23 -16.91 -12.49
C GLY A 33 10.62 -15.71 -11.76
N LEU A 34 10.28 -14.65 -12.45
CA LEU A 34 9.59 -13.50 -11.89
C LEU A 34 8.17 -13.87 -11.43
N GLY A 35 7.43 -14.58 -12.28
CA GLY A 35 6.10 -15.08 -11.97
C GLY A 35 6.07 -15.99 -10.74
N LYS A 36 7.06 -16.88 -10.59
CA LYS A 36 7.18 -17.74 -9.43
C LYS A 36 7.31 -16.95 -8.13
N ARG A 37 8.19 -15.93 -8.09
CA ARG A 37 8.37 -15.07 -6.91
C ARG A 37 7.11 -14.31 -6.54
N ILE A 38 6.37 -13.79 -7.53
CA ILE A 38 5.13 -13.04 -7.29
C ILE A 38 4.02 -13.98 -6.80
N LEU A 39 3.92 -15.20 -7.32
CA LEU A 39 2.85 -16.13 -7.00
C LEU A 39 3.10 -16.94 -5.72
N GLU A 40 4.35 -17.27 -5.40
CA GLU A 40 4.72 -18.11 -4.26
C GLU A 40 5.23 -17.31 -3.05
N GLY A 41 5.72 -16.08 -3.25
CA GLY A 41 6.21 -15.23 -2.16
C GLY A 41 5.09 -14.59 -1.35
N THR A 42 5.40 -14.25 -0.10
CA THR A 42 4.50 -13.51 0.80
C THR A 42 4.98 -12.07 1.00
N ILE A 43 4.09 -11.20 1.46
CA ILE A 43 4.42 -9.81 1.79
C ILE A 43 5.57 -9.71 2.80
N LYS A 44 5.65 -10.67 3.74
CA LYS A 44 6.72 -10.77 4.72
C LYS A 44 8.12 -10.86 4.08
N ASP A 45 8.24 -11.51 2.94
CA ASP A 45 9.50 -11.66 2.21
C ASP A 45 10.02 -10.32 1.65
N LEU A 46 9.14 -9.34 1.44
CA LEU A 46 9.49 -7.99 1.01
C LEU A 46 10.02 -7.11 2.16
N LYS A 47 9.93 -7.59 3.40
CA LYS A 47 10.38 -6.91 4.63
C LYS A 47 9.81 -5.49 4.75
N PRO A 48 8.47 -5.33 4.88
CA PRO A 48 7.85 -4.02 5.06
C PRO A 48 8.50 -3.26 6.21
N ARG A 49 8.76 -1.96 6.02
CA ARG A 49 9.31 -1.10 7.07
C ARG A 49 8.23 -0.75 8.09
N ASP A 50 8.62 -0.26 9.25
CA ASP A 50 7.67 0.30 10.19
C ASP A 50 6.97 1.51 9.56
N ALA A 51 5.64 1.56 9.68
CA ALA A 51 4.87 2.70 9.24
C ALA A 51 5.12 3.89 10.17
N ILE A 52 5.18 5.09 9.60
CA ILE A 52 5.12 6.32 10.38
C ILE A 52 3.65 6.62 10.62
N ILE A 53 3.27 6.65 11.89
CA ILE A 53 1.88 6.81 12.32
C ILE A 53 1.69 8.21 12.91
N VAL A 54 0.59 8.84 12.54
CA VAL A 54 0.10 10.12 13.06
C VAL A 54 -1.39 9.99 13.40
N GLY A 55 -1.90 10.83 14.28
CA GLY A 55 -3.32 10.95 14.59
C GLY A 55 -4.03 11.89 13.62
N SER A 56 -5.36 11.78 13.47
CA SER A 56 -6.14 12.69 12.62
C SER A 56 -6.13 14.14 13.10
N GLN A 57 -5.81 14.36 14.40
CA GLN A 57 -5.74 15.68 15.02
C GLN A 57 -4.35 16.31 14.97
N ASP A 58 -3.35 15.62 14.42
CA ASP A 58 -2.02 16.19 14.25
C ASP A 58 -2.06 17.29 13.20
N SER A 59 -1.29 18.36 13.44
CA SER A 59 -1.24 19.48 12.50
C SER A 59 -0.44 19.11 11.22
N VAL A 60 -0.90 19.58 10.08
CA VAL A 60 -0.21 19.36 8.79
C VAL A 60 1.25 19.79 8.83
N PRO A 61 1.62 20.96 9.40
CA PRO A 61 3.03 21.33 9.54
C PRO A 61 3.86 20.36 10.37
N SER A 62 3.29 19.76 11.43
CA SER A 62 3.99 18.77 12.24
C SER A 62 4.25 17.47 11.47
N VAL A 63 3.27 17.06 10.67
CA VAL A 63 3.38 15.86 9.81
C VAL A 63 4.42 16.08 8.71
N ILE A 64 4.43 17.23 8.06
CA ILE A 64 5.45 17.59 7.05
C ILE A 64 6.86 17.52 7.65
N ARG A 65 7.03 18.07 8.86
CA ARG A 65 8.32 18.01 9.57
C ARG A 65 8.75 16.57 9.85
N LEU A 66 7.82 15.75 10.36
CA LEU A 66 8.06 14.33 10.65
C LEU A 66 8.45 13.55 9.39
N MET A 67 7.75 13.76 8.28
CA MET A 67 8.08 13.14 6.99
C MET A 67 9.50 13.50 6.53
N ARG A 68 9.90 14.77 6.65
CA ARG A 68 11.25 15.24 6.34
C ARG A 68 12.30 14.59 7.23
N GLU A 69 12.10 14.59 8.54
CA GLU A 69 13.04 14.02 9.52
C GLU A 69 13.23 12.52 9.29
N LYS A 70 12.15 11.81 9.04
CA LYS A 70 12.15 10.36 8.76
C LYS A 70 12.49 10.00 7.31
N LYS A 71 12.66 10.99 6.42
CA LYS A 71 12.87 10.79 4.98
C LYS A 71 11.83 9.84 4.37
N SER A 72 10.57 10.02 4.74
CA SER A 72 9.45 9.21 4.29
C SER A 72 8.53 9.99 3.36
N GLY A 73 8.15 9.37 2.25
CA GLY A 73 7.20 9.93 1.29
C GLY A 73 5.73 9.77 1.70
N CYS A 74 5.43 9.14 2.84
CA CYS A 74 4.07 8.94 3.32
C CYS A 74 4.01 8.72 4.84
N VAL A 75 2.83 8.96 5.41
CA VAL A 75 2.46 8.61 6.78
C VAL A 75 1.09 7.92 6.77
N LEU A 76 0.80 7.14 7.81
CA LEU A 76 -0.52 6.58 8.08
C LEU A 76 -1.21 7.41 9.15
N VAL A 77 -2.46 7.74 8.90
CA VAL A 77 -3.35 8.33 9.90
C VAL A 77 -4.08 7.19 10.61
N VAL A 78 -3.87 7.08 11.92
CA VAL A 78 -4.41 5.98 12.74
C VAL A 78 -5.12 6.56 13.96
N ASP A 79 -6.39 6.20 14.14
CA ASP A 79 -7.16 6.55 15.32
C ASP A 79 -7.81 5.31 15.92
N GLY A 80 -7.71 5.19 17.25
CA GLY A 80 -8.26 4.03 17.97
C GLY A 80 -7.71 2.68 17.48
N GLY A 81 -6.45 2.64 17.05
CA GLY A 81 -5.80 1.44 16.52
C GLY A 81 -6.23 1.03 15.10
N LYS A 82 -7.04 1.86 14.43
CA LYS A 82 -7.49 1.61 13.05
C LYS A 82 -6.84 2.58 12.08
N VAL A 83 -6.38 2.07 10.94
CA VAL A 83 -5.93 2.91 9.83
C VAL A 83 -7.14 3.66 9.28
N ARG A 84 -7.08 4.99 9.32
CA ARG A 84 -8.11 5.89 8.79
C ARG A 84 -7.77 6.40 7.41
N GLY A 85 -6.49 6.58 7.15
CA GLY A 85 -6.05 7.11 5.87
C GLY A 85 -4.55 6.97 5.67
N ILE A 86 -4.14 7.29 4.47
CA ILE A 86 -2.74 7.45 4.07
C ILE A 86 -2.55 8.85 3.47
N LEU A 87 -1.51 9.54 3.89
CA LEU A 87 -1.13 10.85 3.38
C LEU A 87 0.26 10.74 2.75
N THR A 88 0.37 11.18 1.51
CA THR A 88 1.61 11.14 0.74
C THR A 88 2.13 12.55 0.43
N GLU A 89 3.41 12.64 0.03
CA GLU A 89 3.98 13.91 -0.46
C GLU A 89 3.16 14.50 -1.62
N ARG A 90 2.60 13.64 -2.49
CA ARG A 90 1.77 14.10 -3.62
C ARG A 90 0.49 14.76 -3.13
N ASP A 91 -0.15 14.20 -2.10
CA ASP A 91 -1.39 14.73 -1.53
C ASP A 91 -1.13 16.10 -0.89
N LEU A 92 -0.03 16.21 -0.16
CA LEU A 92 0.42 17.49 0.39
C LEU A 92 0.69 18.52 -0.71
N LEU A 93 1.40 18.15 -1.77
CA LEU A 93 1.67 19.05 -2.87
C LEU A 93 0.39 19.47 -3.61
N SER A 94 -0.54 18.55 -3.81
CA SER A 94 -1.80 18.82 -4.52
C SER A 94 -2.79 19.62 -3.67
N GLY A 95 -2.89 19.31 -2.38
CA GLY A 95 -3.84 19.93 -1.46
C GLY A 95 -3.39 21.29 -0.96
N VAL A 96 -2.08 21.50 -0.77
CA VAL A 96 -1.50 22.74 -0.22
C VAL A 96 -1.04 23.69 -1.33
N ALA A 97 -0.70 23.18 -2.52
CA ALA A 97 -0.20 24.00 -3.63
C ALA A 97 -1.32 24.83 -4.29
N GLY A 98 -1.74 25.89 -3.63
CA GLY A 98 -2.53 26.95 -4.24
C GLY A 98 -3.92 27.21 -3.67
N VAL A 99 -4.36 26.54 -2.61
CA VAL A 99 -5.72 26.70 -2.10
C VAL A 99 -5.79 27.00 -0.59
N VAL A 100 -4.96 26.36 0.23
CA VAL A 100 -5.00 26.53 1.70
C VAL A 100 -3.58 26.57 2.26
N SER A 101 -3.34 27.42 3.28
CA SER A 101 -2.06 27.38 3.98
C SER A 101 -1.94 26.07 4.78
N PRO A 102 -0.74 25.47 4.92
CA PRO A 102 -0.56 24.25 5.70
C PRO A 102 -1.07 24.34 7.13
N GLU A 103 -1.12 25.55 7.70
CA GLU A 103 -1.59 25.83 9.04
C GLU A 103 -3.13 25.72 9.19
N GLU A 104 -3.86 25.90 8.08
CA GLU A 104 -5.33 25.88 8.04
C GLU A 104 -5.88 24.55 7.53
N ALA A 105 -5.02 23.71 6.92
CA ALA A 105 -5.43 22.43 6.37
C ALA A 105 -5.58 21.35 7.46
N GLU A 106 -6.59 20.52 7.32
CA GLU A 106 -6.82 19.37 8.19
C GLU A 106 -6.40 18.07 7.51
N LEU A 107 -5.76 17.15 8.28
CA LEU A 107 -5.28 15.87 7.73
C LEU A 107 -6.39 15.05 7.05
N PRO A 108 -7.62 14.94 7.61
CA PRO A 108 -8.70 14.19 6.98
C PRO A 108 -9.10 14.70 5.59
N GLU A 109 -8.89 15.98 5.31
CA GLU A 109 -9.21 16.59 4.01
C GLU A 109 -8.15 16.30 2.94
N LEU A 110 -6.91 16.05 3.37
CA LEU A 110 -5.77 15.82 2.49
C LEU A 110 -5.47 14.34 2.26
N MET A 111 -5.83 13.46 3.20
CA MET A 111 -5.50 12.04 3.13
C MET A 111 -6.43 11.28 2.20
N HIS A 112 -5.95 10.18 1.66
CA HIS A 112 -6.82 9.14 1.09
C HIS A 112 -7.38 8.29 2.22
N ALA A 113 -8.70 8.35 2.42
CA ALA A 113 -9.41 7.56 3.44
C ALA A 113 -9.46 6.08 3.06
N ASP A 114 -9.55 5.21 4.07
CA ASP A 114 -9.76 3.77 3.93
C ASP A 114 -8.80 3.10 2.91
N PRO A 115 -7.49 3.24 3.08
CA PRO A 115 -6.54 2.67 2.13
C PRO A 115 -6.62 1.14 2.14
N VAL A 116 -6.35 0.54 0.98
CA VAL A 116 -6.19 -0.91 0.89
C VAL A 116 -5.04 -1.35 1.80
N CYS A 117 -5.34 -2.20 2.78
CA CYS A 117 -4.38 -2.78 3.70
C CYS A 117 -4.21 -4.27 3.39
N LEU A 118 -2.96 -4.74 3.36
CA LEU A 118 -2.63 -6.15 3.20
C LEU A 118 -2.11 -6.73 4.51
N LYS A 119 -1.98 -8.06 4.57
CA LYS A 119 -1.38 -8.78 5.69
C LYS A 119 0.01 -9.30 5.31
N GLU A 120 0.85 -9.57 6.30
CA GLU A 120 2.20 -10.12 6.07
C GLU A 120 2.19 -11.46 5.36
N ASP A 121 1.17 -12.28 5.57
CA ASP A 121 0.98 -13.59 4.96
C ASP A 121 0.26 -13.58 3.61
N ASP A 122 -0.21 -12.40 3.16
CA ASP A 122 -0.79 -12.27 1.83
C ASP A 122 0.27 -12.52 0.74
N PRO A 123 -0.14 -13.07 -0.41
CA PRO A 123 0.77 -13.25 -1.55
C PRO A 123 1.36 -11.94 -2.07
N VAL A 124 2.61 -11.96 -2.53
CA VAL A 124 3.25 -10.82 -3.23
C VAL A 124 2.41 -10.34 -4.43
N SER A 125 1.68 -11.26 -5.08
CA SER A 125 0.78 -10.94 -6.18
C SER A 125 -0.29 -9.91 -5.82
N PHE A 126 -0.73 -9.84 -4.56
CA PHE A 126 -1.69 -8.83 -4.11
C PHE A 126 -1.06 -7.43 -4.13
N ALA A 127 0.15 -7.28 -3.59
CA ALA A 127 0.87 -6.01 -3.66
C ALA A 127 1.16 -5.60 -5.10
N PHE A 128 1.59 -6.56 -5.93
CA PHE A 128 1.82 -6.32 -7.35
C PHE A 128 0.54 -5.82 -8.05
N HIS A 129 -0.58 -6.49 -7.82
CA HIS A 129 -1.86 -6.11 -8.40
C HIS A 129 -2.28 -4.69 -7.98
N HIS A 130 -2.34 -4.41 -6.68
CA HIS A 130 -2.77 -3.10 -6.17
C HIS A 130 -1.83 -1.96 -6.61
N MET A 131 -0.54 -2.22 -6.75
CA MET A 131 0.41 -1.20 -7.24
C MET A 131 0.35 -1.02 -8.76
N SER A 132 0.16 -2.09 -9.56
CA SER A 132 0.16 -2.01 -11.02
C SER A 132 -1.17 -1.54 -11.60
N VAL A 133 -2.28 -2.04 -11.07
CA VAL A 133 -3.64 -1.73 -11.54
C VAL A 133 -4.25 -0.56 -10.77
N GLY A 134 -4.12 -0.57 -9.44
CA GLY A 134 -4.64 0.48 -8.57
C GLY A 134 -3.83 1.76 -8.56
N GLY A 135 -2.59 1.74 -9.10
CA GLY A 135 -1.71 2.91 -9.13
C GLY A 135 -1.15 3.32 -7.77
N PHE A 136 -1.34 2.48 -6.74
CA PHE A 136 -0.83 2.76 -5.41
C PHE A 136 0.69 2.62 -5.36
N ARG A 137 1.37 3.53 -4.66
CA ARG A 137 2.83 3.47 -4.46
C ARG A 137 3.21 3.00 -3.07
N HIS A 138 2.26 2.98 -2.15
CA HIS A 138 2.41 2.61 -0.76
C HIS A 138 1.20 1.79 -0.33
N LEU A 139 1.44 0.70 0.38
CA LEU A 139 0.41 -0.18 0.93
C LEU A 139 0.68 -0.40 2.41
N PRO A 140 -0.27 -0.09 3.30
CA PRO A 140 -0.19 -0.47 4.70
C PRO A 140 -0.26 -1.99 4.86
N ILE A 141 0.54 -2.52 5.78
CA ILE A 141 0.63 -3.96 6.03
C ILE A 141 0.32 -4.24 7.49
N HIS A 142 -0.72 -5.01 7.75
CA HIS A 142 -1.00 -5.53 9.09
C HIS A 142 -0.04 -6.66 9.41
N ARG A 143 0.69 -6.54 10.52
CA ARG A 143 1.64 -7.53 11.01
C ARG A 143 0.99 -8.49 11.99
N GLU A 144 1.57 -9.67 12.11
CA GLU A 144 1.11 -10.70 13.07
C GLU A 144 1.24 -10.25 14.54
N ASP A 145 2.20 -9.38 14.83
CA ASP A 145 2.43 -8.80 16.17
C ASP A 145 1.45 -7.66 16.51
N GLY A 146 0.52 -7.34 15.62
CA GLY A 146 -0.43 -6.23 15.75
C GLY A 146 0.13 -4.89 15.31
N GLY A 147 1.39 -4.82 14.90
CA GLY A 147 2.01 -3.62 14.32
C GLY A 147 1.52 -3.32 12.90
N ILE A 148 1.86 -2.14 12.42
CA ILE A 148 1.55 -1.73 11.05
C ILE A 148 2.86 -1.42 10.32
N GLY A 149 3.08 -2.15 9.23
CA GLY A 149 4.17 -1.91 8.29
C GLY A 149 3.73 -1.04 7.12
N MET A 150 4.71 -0.59 6.35
CA MET A 150 4.52 0.11 5.09
C MET A 150 5.35 -0.56 3.99
N LEU A 151 4.69 -0.96 2.92
CA LEU A 151 5.31 -1.49 1.71
C LEU A 151 5.26 -0.42 0.62
N SER A 152 6.41 -0.13 0.01
CA SER A 152 6.48 0.79 -1.12
C SER A 152 6.67 0.05 -2.45
N ALA A 153 6.29 0.68 -3.55
CA ALA A 153 6.57 0.16 -4.90
C ALA A 153 8.07 -0.09 -5.13
N ARG A 154 8.94 0.70 -4.48
CA ARG A 154 10.40 0.52 -4.54
C ARG A 154 10.83 -0.78 -3.85
N ASP A 155 10.20 -1.17 -2.76
CA ASP A 155 10.50 -2.43 -2.06
C ASP A 155 10.08 -3.63 -2.91
N LEU A 156 8.92 -3.53 -3.57
CA LEU A 156 8.46 -4.53 -4.52
C LEU A 156 9.45 -4.66 -5.71
N LEU A 157 9.87 -3.55 -6.32
CA LEU A 157 10.85 -3.58 -7.42
C LEU A 157 12.19 -4.19 -6.97
N ARG A 158 12.64 -3.87 -5.77
CA ARG A 158 13.87 -4.46 -5.20
C ARG A 158 13.73 -5.98 -5.06
N TYR A 159 12.61 -6.46 -4.53
CA TYR A 159 12.35 -7.89 -4.41
C TYR A 159 12.34 -8.61 -5.77
N LEU A 160 11.79 -7.98 -6.80
CA LEU A 160 11.72 -8.54 -8.14
C LEU A 160 13.09 -8.55 -8.86
N SER A 161 14.02 -7.67 -8.47
CA SER A 161 15.34 -7.54 -9.11
C SER A 161 16.42 -8.46 -8.50
N THR A 162 16.15 -9.14 -7.40
CA THR A 162 17.04 -10.13 -6.77
C THR A 162 16.73 -11.54 -7.21
#